data_3c0748344cbc25f39b8230abed58ea07
#
_entry.id   3c0748344cbc25f39b8230abed58ea07
#
_cell.length_a   1.000
_cell.length_b   1.000
_cell.length_c   1.000
_cell.angle_alpha   90.00
_cell.angle_beta   90.00
_cell.angle_gamma   90.00
#
_symmetry.space_group_name_H-M   'P 1'
#
loop_
_entity.id
_entity.type
_entity.pdbx_description
1 polymer ?
#
loop_
_entity_poly.entity_id
_entity_poly.type
_entity_poly.pdbx_seq_one_letter_code
_entity_poly.pdbx_strand_id
1 'polypeptide(L)'
;MLRRTLIALLVLAVAAPLHAQAVVALDGFHNNESKMPDHYQWDGTSDGSFGKLGNAFRAHDVEIRTIKSRIDAKALEGVRLLIIVDPDTPEETADPKYIEDAEIDAIEKWVMNGGRLVLLGNDKGHAEFTHFNKLASHFGIQFLEETFPKVSGKAILEASGADAIFEGGLKAYLVEVAPLKLSPPAQSMMRVDGTDVMALARVGSGLVFALGDPWLYDEYIERGDNVKIATNLFTMLLGD
;
A
#
# COMPACT_ATOMS: atom_id res chain seq x y z
N MET A 1 -23.81 72.45 3.82
CA MET A 1 -24.33 71.06 3.99
C MET A 1 -23.44 70.14 3.20
N LEU A 2 -22.46 69.47 3.89
CA LEU A 2 -21.58 68.48 3.25
C LEU A 2 -22.19 67.08 3.46
N ARG A 3 -22.55 66.43 2.34
CA ARG A 3 -22.97 65.02 2.35
C ARG A 3 -21.71 64.15 2.42
N ARG A 4 -21.54 63.42 3.51
CA ARG A 4 -20.52 62.37 3.66
C ARG A 4 -21.05 61.10 3.05
N THR A 5 -20.46 60.63 1.92
CA THR A 5 -20.72 59.35 1.31
C THR A 5 -19.89 58.30 2.05
N LEU A 6 -20.55 57.38 2.76
CA LEU A 6 -19.90 56.21 3.37
C LEU A 6 -19.69 55.16 2.25
N ILE A 7 -18.45 54.82 1.91
CA ILE A 7 -18.12 53.69 1.06
C ILE A 7 -17.95 52.48 1.99
N ALA A 8 -18.90 51.55 1.92
CA ALA A 8 -18.77 50.28 2.60
C ALA A 8 -17.82 49.38 1.80
N LEU A 9 -16.68 49.05 2.36
CA LEU A 9 -15.73 48.07 1.79
C LEU A 9 -16.27 46.69 2.07
N LEU A 10 -16.75 45.97 1.05
CA LEU A 10 -17.15 44.58 1.13
C LEU A 10 -15.89 43.72 1.11
N VAL A 11 -15.43 43.22 2.25
CA VAL A 11 -14.35 42.25 2.34
C VAL A 11 -14.91 40.88 1.96
N LEU A 12 -14.70 40.44 0.72
CA LEU A 12 -14.91 39.05 0.35
C LEU A 12 -13.83 38.18 1.04
N ALA A 13 -14.20 37.51 2.09
CA ALA A 13 -13.37 36.41 2.64
C ALA A 13 -13.42 35.24 1.63
N VAL A 14 -12.37 35.08 0.85
CA VAL A 14 -12.14 33.89 0.04
C VAL A 14 -11.81 32.79 1.04
N ALA A 15 -12.78 31.93 1.35
CA ALA A 15 -12.52 30.70 2.09
C ALA A 15 -11.57 29.84 1.23
N ALA A 16 -10.35 29.63 1.70
CA ALA A 16 -9.47 28.64 1.10
C ALA A 16 -10.20 27.30 1.14
N PRO A 17 -10.15 26.49 0.05
CA PRO A 17 -10.73 25.16 0.10
C PRO A 17 -10.05 24.40 1.25
N LEU A 18 -10.84 23.88 2.21
CA LEU A 18 -10.35 22.87 3.13
C LEU A 18 -9.98 21.67 2.25
N HIS A 19 -8.71 21.42 2.05
CA HIS A 19 -8.26 20.16 1.49
C HIS A 19 -8.67 19.10 2.51
N ALA A 20 -9.57 18.19 2.11
CA ALA A 20 -9.88 17.05 2.95
C ALA A 20 -8.59 16.25 3.14
N GLN A 21 -8.32 15.92 4.40
CA GLN A 21 -7.16 15.12 4.78
C GLN A 21 -7.21 13.79 4.01
N ALA A 22 -6.08 13.38 3.44
CA ALA A 22 -6.02 12.10 2.73
C ALA A 22 -6.22 10.96 3.74
N VAL A 23 -7.05 9.98 3.39
CA VAL A 23 -7.28 8.78 4.20
C VAL A 23 -6.52 7.60 3.62
N VAL A 24 -5.64 7.01 4.41
CA VAL A 24 -4.96 5.74 4.13
C VAL A 24 -5.63 4.63 4.93
N ALA A 25 -6.18 3.65 4.24
CA ALA A 25 -6.82 2.50 4.87
C ALA A 25 -5.93 1.26 4.78
N LEU A 26 -5.89 0.49 5.86
CA LEU A 26 -5.27 -0.82 5.94
C LEU A 26 -6.35 -1.88 5.97
N ASP A 27 -6.18 -2.93 5.21
CA ASP A 27 -7.01 -4.12 5.30
C ASP A 27 -6.62 -4.93 6.55
N GLY A 28 -7.47 -4.92 7.56
CA GLY A 28 -7.37 -5.73 8.77
C GLY A 28 -8.46 -6.79 8.83
N PHE A 29 -9.10 -7.11 7.70
CA PHE A 29 -10.08 -8.17 7.61
C PHE A 29 -9.47 -9.45 7.03
N HIS A 30 -8.66 -9.33 5.98
CA HIS A 30 -7.98 -10.48 5.36
C HIS A 30 -6.64 -10.79 6.02
N ASN A 31 -6.04 -9.84 6.74
CA ASN A 31 -4.96 -10.08 7.68
C ASN A 31 -5.55 -10.03 9.09
N ASN A 32 -5.97 -11.18 9.62
CA ASN A 32 -6.66 -11.30 10.90
C ASN A 32 -6.00 -12.33 11.83
N GLU A 33 -4.70 -12.49 11.71
CA GLU A 33 -3.91 -13.47 12.44
C GLU A 33 -4.14 -13.42 13.96
N SER A 34 -4.61 -14.54 14.52
CA SER A 34 -4.96 -14.59 15.94
C SER A 34 -3.77 -14.81 16.86
N LYS A 35 -2.66 -15.32 16.34
CA LYS A 35 -1.44 -15.61 17.12
C LYS A 35 -0.57 -14.37 17.28
N MET A 36 -0.62 -13.44 16.30
CA MET A 36 0.08 -12.15 16.32
C MET A 36 -0.90 -11.02 15.99
N PRO A 37 -1.77 -10.64 16.94
CA PRO A 37 -2.92 -9.76 16.65
C PRO A 37 -2.56 -8.33 16.27
N ASP A 38 -1.32 -7.91 16.44
CA ASP A 38 -0.79 -6.61 16.01
C ASP A 38 0.07 -6.70 14.73
N HIS A 39 0.17 -7.91 14.11
CA HIS A 39 0.91 -8.11 12.88
C HIS A 39 0.35 -7.21 11.78
N TYR A 40 1.22 -6.36 11.21
CA TYR A 40 0.89 -5.30 10.25
C TYR A 40 -0.20 -4.32 10.68
N GLN A 41 -0.50 -4.20 11.98
CA GLN A 41 -1.49 -3.23 12.46
C GLN A 41 -0.86 -1.87 12.80
N TRP A 42 -1.63 -0.76 12.58
CA TRP A 42 -1.17 0.61 12.79
C TRP A 42 -0.76 0.95 14.23
N ASP A 43 -1.40 0.33 15.20
CA ASP A 43 -1.21 0.59 16.63
C ASP A 43 -0.46 -0.54 17.31
N GLY A 44 0.12 -1.46 16.52
CA GLY A 44 0.98 -2.53 17.00
C GLY A 44 2.28 -1.98 17.58
N THR A 45 2.90 -2.77 18.44
CA THR A 45 4.19 -2.44 19.09
C THR A 45 5.22 -3.54 18.94
N SER A 46 4.86 -4.65 18.29
CA SER A 46 5.79 -5.70 17.94
C SER A 46 6.63 -5.33 16.71
N ASP A 47 7.72 -6.03 16.52
CA ASP A 47 8.59 -5.86 15.35
C ASP A 47 7.83 -6.14 14.02
N GLY A 48 6.77 -6.96 14.06
CA GLY A 48 5.89 -7.27 12.91
C GLY A 48 4.80 -6.23 12.64
N SER A 49 4.68 -5.16 13.43
CA SER A 49 3.62 -4.15 13.27
C SER A 49 3.94 -3.08 12.23
N PHE A 50 2.93 -2.29 11.84
CA PHE A 50 3.07 -1.05 11.06
C PHE A 50 3.03 0.21 11.95
N GLY A 51 3.45 0.09 13.22
CA GLY A 51 3.41 1.20 14.17
C GLY A 51 4.22 2.42 13.72
N LYS A 52 5.46 2.22 13.25
CA LYS A 52 6.32 3.31 12.72
C LYS A 52 5.76 3.90 11.44
N LEU A 53 5.25 3.08 10.52
CA LEU A 53 4.62 3.54 9.28
C LEU A 53 3.36 4.36 9.59
N GLY A 54 2.51 3.90 10.51
CA GLY A 54 1.34 4.64 10.96
C GLY A 54 1.69 5.99 11.58
N ASN A 55 2.74 6.04 12.40
CA ASN A 55 3.24 7.28 12.98
C ASN A 55 3.79 8.24 11.91
N ALA A 56 4.43 7.72 10.87
CA ALA A 56 4.89 8.54 9.74
C ALA A 56 3.71 9.18 9.00
N PHE A 57 2.63 8.46 8.72
CA PHE A 57 1.42 9.02 8.11
C PHE A 57 0.79 10.11 8.99
N ARG A 58 0.62 9.86 10.29
CA ARG A 58 0.06 10.86 11.23
C ARG A 58 0.91 12.14 11.30
N ALA A 59 2.25 12.01 11.24
CA ALA A 59 3.17 13.14 11.24
C ALA A 59 3.06 14.01 9.97
N HIS A 60 2.54 13.48 8.87
CA HIS A 60 2.29 14.16 7.61
C HIS A 60 0.81 14.54 7.38
N ASP A 61 0.03 14.63 8.45
CA ASP A 61 -1.39 15.02 8.41
C ASP A 61 -2.25 14.10 7.54
N VAL A 62 -1.94 12.81 7.53
CA VAL A 62 -2.71 11.76 6.85
C VAL A 62 -3.56 11.01 7.89
N GLU A 63 -4.87 10.90 7.65
CA GLU A 63 -5.74 10.05 8.45
C GLU A 63 -5.44 8.59 8.14
N ILE A 64 -5.28 7.75 9.17
CA ILE A 64 -5.17 6.31 9.00
C ILE A 64 -6.40 5.59 9.52
N ARG A 65 -6.81 4.52 8.83
CA ARG A 65 -8.01 3.73 9.13
C ARG A 65 -7.70 2.24 8.96
N THR A 66 -8.33 1.37 9.75
CA THR A 66 -8.33 -0.07 9.51
C THR A 66 -9.72 -0.51 9.07
N ILE A 67 -9.81 -1.21 7.94
CA ILE A 67 -11.03 -1.86 7.47
C ILE A 67 -11.08 -3.26 8.10
N LYS A 68 -12.10 -3.50 8.95
CA LYS A 68 -12.30 -4.77 9.68
C LYS A 68 -13.53 -5.54 9.19
N SER A 69 -13.92 -5.31 7.95
CA SER A 69 -15.02 -5.98 7.26
C SER A 69 -14.66 -6.19 5.82
N ARG A 70 -15.49 -6.91 5.06
CA ARG A 70 -15.32 -7.01 3.61
C ARG A 70 -15.21 -5.64 2.96
N ILE A 71 -14.37 -5.57 1.93
CA ILE A 71 -14.05 -4.32 1.23
C ILE A 71 -15.11 -4.07 0.16
N ASP A 72 -16.13 -3.32 0.51
CA ASP A 72 -17.16 -2.85 -0.41
C ASP A 72 -17.02 -1.35 -0.73
N ALA A 73 -17.90 -0.81 -1.56
CA ALA A 73 -17.89 0.60 -1.92
C ALA A 73 -18.03 1.54 -0.72
N LYS A 74 -18.73 1.09 0.35
CA LYS A 74 -18.90 1.87 1.58
C LYS A 74 -17.61 1.89 2.42
N ALA A 75 -16.92 0.75 2.51
CA ALA A 75 -15.63 0.66 3.20
C ALA A 75 -14.57 1.56 2.54
N LEU A 76 -14.67 1.75 1.21
CA LEU A 76 -13.78 2.59 0.41
C LEU A 76 -14.20 4.07 0.33
N GLU A 77 -15.31 4.46 0.96
CA GLU A 77 -15.76 5.85 0.94
C GLU A 77 -14.77 6.78 1.64
N GLY A 78 -14.30 7.79 0.92
CA GLY A 78 -13.30 8.76 1.38
C GLY A 78 -11.87 8.21 1.44
N VAL A 79 -11.63 6.93 1.17
CA VAL A 79 -10.28 6.35 1.14
C VAL A 79 -9.54 6.81 -0.11
N ARG A 80 -8.34 7.37 0.07
CA ARG A 80 -7.44 7.75 -1.02
C ARG A 80 -6.50 6.62 -1.38
N LEU A 81 -6.00 5.88 -0.39
CA LEU A 81 -5.06 4.78 -0.54
C LEU A 81 -5.50 3.59 0.32
N LEU A 82 -5.55 2.40 -0.27
CA LEU A 82 -5.81 1.13 0.40
C LEU A 82 -4.54 0.28 0.38
N ILE A 83 -4.15 -0.25 1.53
CA ILE A 83 -3.07 -1.23 1.66
C ILE A 83 -3.71 -2.58 2.00
N ILE A 84 -3.44 -3.58 1.18
CA ILE A 84 -3.70 -4.99 1.47
C ILE A 84 -2.34 -5.66 1.61
N VAL A 85 -2.09 -6.22 2.77
CA VAL A 85 -0.81 -6.84 3.11
C VAL A 85 -1.06 -8.26 3.59
N ASP A 86 -0.30 -9.19 3.04
CA ASP A 86 -0.14 -10.54 3.59
C ASP A 86 -1.47 -11.19 4.04
N PRO A 87 -2.43 -11.44 3.12
CA PRO A 87 -3.66 -12.12 3.49
C PRO A 87 -3.36 -13.49 4.10
N ASP A 88 -3.98 -13.77 5.26
CA ASP A 88 -3.66 -14.92 6.10
C ASP A 88 -3.94 -16.27 5.44
N THR A 89 -3.05 -17.20 5.67
CA THR A 89 -3.18 -18.62 5.32
C THR A 89 -3.90 -19.40 6.43
N PRO A 90 -4.38 -20.64 6.15
CA PRO A 90 -4.94 -21.52 7.18
C PRO A 90 -3.93 -21.93 8.27
N GLU A 91 -2.64 -21.80 8.03
CA GLU A 91 -1.57 -22.06 8.99
C GLU A 91 -1.43 -20.94 10.03
N GLU A 92 -1.80 -19.71 9.67
CA GLU A 92 -1.68 -18.51 10.50
C GLU A 92 -2.94 -18.26 11.32
N THR A 93 -4.10 -18.47 10.73
CA THR A 93 -5.39 -18.33 11.43
C THR A 93 -6.33 -19.50 11.17
N ALA A 94 -7.13 -19.86 12.18
CA ALA A 94 -8.11 -20.94 12.07
C ALA A 94 -9.34 -20.56 11.20
N ASP A 95 -9.54 -19.27 10.91
CA ASP A 95 -10.67 -18.73 10.14
C ASP A 95 -10.18 -17.68 9.13
N PRO A 96 -9.37 -18.10 8.12
CA PRO A 96 -8.84 -17.18 7.12
C PRO A 96 -9.97 -16.55 6.31
N LYS A 97 -9.84 -15.27 6.03
CA LYS A 97 -10.78 -14.52 5.22
C LYS A 97 -10.21 -14.35 3.82
N TYR A 98 -10.94 -14.84 2.82
CA TYR A 98 -10.49 -14.77 1.43
C TYR A 98 -11.15 -13.61 0.71
N ILE A 99 -10.39 -12.95 -0.17
CA ILE A 99 -10.91 -11.90 -1.04
C ILE A 99 -11.91 -12.52 -2.01
N GLU A 100 -13.15 -12.04 -2.02
CA GLU A 100 -14.24 -12.53 -2.85
C GLU A 100 -14.44 -11.67 -4.10
N ASP A 101 -15.11 -12.23 -5.12
CA ASP A 101 -15.32 -11.55 -6.41
C ASP A 101 -16.02 -10.20 -6.27
N ALA A 102 -16.97 -10.06 -5.32
CA ALA A 102 -17.65 -8.79 -5.04
C ALA A 102 -16.71 -7.71 -4.49
N GLU A 103 -15.69 -8.10 -3.73
CA GLU A 103 -14.66 -7.18 -3.22
C GLU A 103 -13.71 -6.78 -4.35
N ILE A 104 -13.35 -7.73 -5.22
CA ILE A 104 -12.55 -7.48 -6.43
C ILE A 104 -13.23 -6.43 -7.31
N ASP A 105 -14.53 -6.60 -7.61
CA ASP A 105 -15.31 -5.66 -8.40
C ASP A 105 -15.34 -4.26 -7.77
N ALA A 106 -15.51 -4.18 -6.43
CA ALA A 106 -15.52 -2.91 -5.71
C ALA A 106 -14.17 -2.21 -5.75
N ILE A 107 -13.08 -2.95 -5.50
CA ILE A 107 -11.70 -2.43 -5.50
C ILE A 107 -11.30 -2.00 -6.92
N GLU A 108 -11.55 -2.82 -7.95
CA GLU A 108 -11.24 -2.48 -9.33
C GLU A 108 -11.93 -1.18 -9.75
N LYS A 109 -13.25 -1.09 -9.51
CA LYS A 109 -14.02 0.12 -9.82
C LYS A 109 -13.48 1.35 -9.07
N TRP A 110 -13.11 1.19 -7.81
CA TRP A 110 -12.55 2.27 -7.01
C TRP A 110 -11.18 2.71 -7.54
N VAL A 111 -10.30 1.77 -7.92
CA VAL A 111 -9.01 2.06 -8.56
C VAL A 111 -9.23 2.80 -9.88
N MET A 112 -10.12 2.30 -10.77
CA MET A 112 -10.41 2.95 -12.06
C MET A 112 -10.84 4.42 -11.89
N ASN A 113 -11.50 4.75 -10.79
CA ASN A 113 -11.96 6.10 -10.44
C ASN A 113 -10.94 6.93 -9.66
N GLY A 114 -9.68 6.49 -9.58
CA GLY A 114 -8.58 7.27 -9.00
C GLY A 114 -8.08 6.79 -7.65
N GLY A 115 -8.58 5.68 -7.12
CA GLY A 115 -8.06 5.03 -5.92
C GLY A 115 -6.60 4.60 -6.09
N ARG A 116 -5.87 4.53 -4.99
CA ARG A 116 -4.49 4.07 -4.91
C ARG A 116 -4.45 2.76 -4.14
N LEU A 117 -4.02 1.68 -4.77
CA LEU A 117 -3.95 0.35 -4.17
C LEU A 117 -2.49 -0.05 -3.97
N VAL A 118 -2.18 -0.54 -2.78
CA VAL A 118 -0.89 -1.14 -2.44
C VAL A 118 -1.13 -2.60 -2.08
N LEU A 119 -0.50 -3.49 -2.81
CA LEU A 119 -0.53 -4.94 -2.62
C LEU A 119 0.84 -5.40 -2.13
N LEU A 120 0.92 -5.83 -0.88
CA LEU A 120 2.13 -6.38 -0.29
C LEU A 120 1.93 -7.88 -0.08
N GLY A 121 2.71 -8.69 -0.80
CA GLY A 121 2.73 -10.13 -0.61
C GLY A 121 3.68 -10.54 0.51
N ASN A 122 3.95 -11.81 0.58
CA ASN A 122 4.98 -12.39 1.41
C ASN A 122 5.62 -13.55 0.64
N ASP A 123 6.69 -14.15 1.14
CA ASP A 123 7.33 -15.28 0.49
C ASP A 123 6.49 -16.57 0.58
N LYS A 124 7.01 -17.63 0.00
CA LYS A 124 6.31 -18.92 -0.11
C LYS A 124 5.78 -19.43 1.22
N GLY A 125 4.47 -19.65 1.27
CA GLY A 125 3.76 -20.26 2.40
C GLY A 125 3.34 -19.28 3.49
N HIS A 126 3.63 -17.98 3.34
CA HIS A 126 3.28 -16.95 4.31
C HIS A 126 2.16 -16.02 3.85
N ALA A 127 1.71 -16.10 2.60
CA ALA A 127 0.55 -15.36 2.12
C ALA A 127 -0.44 -16.23 1.34
N GLU A 128 -1.73 -15.94 1.43
CA GLU A 128 -2.78 -16.62 0.68
C GLU A 128 -2.84 -16.05 -0.74
N PHE A 129 -2.10 -16.65 -1.67
CA PHE A 129 -2.01 -16.16 -3.04
C PHE A 129 -3.14 -16.59 -3.97
N THR A 130 -3.96 -17.59 -3.62
CA THR A 130 -5.03 -18.06 -4.51
C THR A 130 -6.07 -16.97 -4.78
N HIS A 131 -6.59 -16.35 -3.72
CA HIS A 131 -7.59 -15.28 -3.85
C HIS A 131 -6.92 -13.91 -4.00
N PHE A 132 -5.78 -13.68 -3.38
CA PHE A 132 -5.01 -12.46 -3.57
C PHE A 132 -4.62 -12.25 -5.05
N ASN A 133 -4.20 -13.32 -5.75
CA ASN A 133 -3.91 -13.28 -7.17
C ASN A 133 -5.15 -13.08 -8.06
N LYS A 134 -6.36 -13.47 -7.62
CA LYS A 134 -7.56 -13.09 -8.37
C LYS A 134 -7.68 -11.57 -8.46
N LEU A 135 -7.52 -10.86 -7.33
CA LEU A 135 -7.51 -9.40 -7.30
C LEU A 135 -6.32 -8.83 -8.11
N ALA A 136 -5.11 -9.28 -7.83
CA ALA A 136 -3.89 -8.74 -8.44
C ALA A 136 -3.87 -8.90 -9.97
N SER A 137 -4.45 -9.99 -10.48
CA SER A 137 -4.51 -10.28 -11.92
C SER A 137 -5.34 -9.27 -12.73
N HIS A 138 -6.34 -8.61 -12.13
CA HIS A 138 -7.09 -7.53 -12.76
C HIS A 138 -6.19 -6.33 -13.13
N PHE A 139 -5.05 -6.22 -12.47
CA PHE A 139 -4.06 -5.17 -12.66
C PHE A 139 -2.80 -5.64 -13.41
N GLY A 140 -2.83 -6.88 -13.92
CA GLY A 140 -1.70 -7.47 -14.66
C GLY A 140 -0.57 -7.97 -13.76
N ILE A 141 -0.84 -8.25 -12.49
CA ILE A 141 0.14 -8.67 -11.48
C ILE A 141 -0.22 -10.08 -10.99
N GLN A 142 0.78 -10.95 -10.87
CA GLN A 142 0.65 -12.25 -10.24
C GLN A 142 1.82 -12.47 -9.29
N PHE A 143 1.56 -12.69 -8.01
CA PHE A 143 2.54 -13.15 -7.04
C PHE A 143 2.81 -14.65 -7.25
N LEU A 144 4.08 -15.02 -7.30
CA LEU A 144 4.48 -16.43 -7.43
C LEU A 144 4.73 -17.01 -6.04
N GLU A 145 4.28 -18.24 -5.83
CA GLU A 145 4.48 -18.94 -4.57
C GLU A 145 5.90 -19.51 -4.48
N GLU A 146 6.85 -18.60 -4.44
CA GLU A 146 8.29 -18.87 -4.38
C GLU A 146 8.95 -17.89 -3.42
N THR A 147 10.14 -18.25 -2.92
CA THR A 147 11.02 -17.35 -2.16
C THR A 147 12.19 -16.92 -3.02
N PHE A 148 12.48 -15.62 -3.11
CA PHE A 148 13.60 -15.05 -3.85
C PHE A 148 14.40 -14.07 -2.96
N PRO A 149 15.73 -14.03 -3.07
CA PRO A 149 16.58 -14.97 -3.82
C PRO A 149 16.59 -16.38 -3.21
N LYS A 150 16.82 -17.40 -4.05
CA LYS A 150 16.88 -18.80 -3.62
C LYS A 150 18.24 -19.08 -2.98
N VAL A 151 18.35 -18.81 -1.68
CA VAL A 151 19.57 -19.03 -0.90
C VAL A 151 19.29 -19.93 0.31
N SER A 152 20.34 -20.45 0.94
CA SER A 152 20.20 -21.17 2.21
C SER A 152 20.12 -20.18 3.37
N GLY A 153 19.10 -20.27 4.21
CA GLY A 153 18.83 -19.35 5.31
C GLY A 153 18.00 -18.16 4.89
N LYS A 154 17.94 -17.11 5.73
CA LYS A 154 17.13 -15.93 5.48
C LYS A 154 17.59 -15.18 4.22
N ALA A 155 16.69 -15.07 3.25
CA ALA A 155 16.97 -14.44 1.97
C ALA A 155 16.85 -12.91 2.08
N ILE A 156 18.00 -12.21 2.09
CA ILE A 156 18.06 -10.75 2.10
C ILE A 156 18.34 -10.24 0.69
N LEU A 157 17.58 -9.22 0.27
CA LEU A 157 17.74 -8.53 -1.00
C LEU A 157 17.94 -7.04 -0.77
N GLU A 158 19.11 -6.52 -1.14
CA GLU A 158 19.36 -5.08 -1.18
C GLU A 158 19.53 -4.64 -2.64
N ALA A 159 18.52 -3.97 -3.19
CA ALA A 159 18.48 -3.61 -4.59
C ALA A 159 17.86 -2.23 -4.83
N SER A 160 18.24 -1.63 -5.95
CA SER A 160 17.64 -0.41 -6.49
C SER A 160 16.78 -0.75 -7.71
N GLY A 161 15.76 0.04 -7.96
CA GLY A 161 14.94 -0.02 -9.16
C GLY A 161 15.27 1.08 -10.17
N ALA A 162 14.58 1.05 -11.30
CA ALA A 162 14.69 2.07 -12.34
C ALA A 162 13.69 3.23 -12.18
N ASP A 163 12.75 3.10 -11.25
CA ASP A 163 11.69 4.09 -11.02
C ASP A 163 12.19 5.30 -10.20
N ALA A 164 11.49 6.43 -10.32
CA ALA A 164 11.83 7.68 -9.63
C ALA A 164 11.87 7.55 -8.09
N ILE A 165 11.16 6.58 -7.50
CA ILE A 165 11.23 6.34 -6.05
C ILE A 165 12.62 5.92 -5.58
N PHE A 166 13.48 5.44 -6.49
CA PHE A 166 14.88 5.07 -6.24
C PHE A 166 15.88 6.15 -6.65
N GLU A 167 15.42 7.38 -6.94
CA GLU A 167 16.31 8.47 -7.36
C GLU A 167 17.48 8.66 -6.38
N GLY A 168 18.68 8.89 -6.93
CA GLY A 168 19.90 8.96 -6.15
C GLY A 168 20.54 7.60 -5.84
N GLY A 169 20.03 6.50 -6.41
CA GLY A 169 20.57 5.16 -6.23
C GLY A 169 20.19 4.50 -4.90
N LEU A 170 19.05 4.90 -4.34
CA LEU A 170 18.49 4.31 -3.12
C LEU A 170 18.30 2.81 -3.28
N LYS A 171 18.59 2.04 -2.21
CA LYS A 171 18.43 0.58 -2.19
C LYS A 171 17.37 0.17 -1.17
N ALA A 172 16.35 -0.54 -1.64
CA ALA A 172 15.41 -1.21 -0.73
C ALA A 172 16.10 -2.39 -0.04
N TYR A 173 15.83 -2.54 1.24
CA TYR A 173 16.16 -3.73 2.02
C TYR A 173 14.89 -4.57 2.17
N LEU A 174 14.87 -5.75 1.56
CA LEU A 174 13.75 -6.68 1.53
C LEU A 174 14.17 -8.04 2.07
N VAL A 175 13.21 -8.81 2.56
CA VAL A 175 13.50 -10.12 3.14
C VAL A 175 12.50 -11.15 2.62
N GLU A 176 13.03 -12.20 1.94
CA GLU A 176 12.22 -13.35 1.50
C GLU A 176 11.04 -12.94 0.61
N VAL A 177 11.35 -12.39 -0.56
CA VAL A 177 10.38 -11.80 -1.49
C VAL A 177 9.69 -12.84 -2.35
N ALA A 178 8.38 -12.78 -2.51
CA ALA A 178 7.68 -13.48 -3.60
C ALA A 178 8.01 -12.81 -4.95
N PRO A 179 8.48 -13.54 -5.95
CA PRO A 179 8.62 -12.99 -7.30
C PRO A 179 7.27 -12.59 -7.91
N LEU A 180 7.30 -11.62 -8.82
CA LEU A 180 6.13 -11.19 -9.57
C LEU A 180 6.23 -11.68 -11.02
N LYS A 181 5.09 -12.12 -11.57
CA LYS A 181 4.88 -12.27 -13.00
C LYS A 181 3.98 -11.13 -13.47
N LEU A 182 4.46 -10.37 -14.45
CA LEU A 182 3.81 -9.15 -14.92
C LEU A 182 3.25 -9.30 -16.33
N SER A 183 2.10 -8.66 -16.54
CA SER A 183 1.50 -8.44 -17.86
C SER A 183 0.91 -7.02 -17.90
N PRO A 184 0.70 -6.42 -19.10
CA PRO A 184 0.07 -5.11 -19.17
C PRO A 184 -1.28 -5.07 -18.43
N PRO A 185 -1.56 -3.98 -17.69
CA PRO A 185 -0.88 -2.69 -17.64
C PRO A 185 0.30 -2.59 -16.64
N ALA A 186 0.61 -3.65 -15.87
CA ALA A 186 1.69 -3.63 -14.89
C ALA A 186 3.07 -3.50 -15.55
N GLN A 187 3.93 -2.70 -14.93
CA GLN A 187 5.32 -2.48 -15.33
C GLN A 187 6.24 -2.72 -14.14
N SER A 188 7.43 -3.27 -14.41
CA SER A 188 8.44 -3.49 -13.39
C SER A 188 9.00 -2.16 -12.87
N MET A 189 8.99 -1.96 -11.55
CA MET A 189 9.71 -0.87 -10.87
C MET A 189 11.09 -1.34 -10.40
N MET A 190 11.20 -2.60 -9.99
CA MET A 190 12.46 -3.20 -9.57
C MET A 190 12.57 -4.63 -10.09
N ARG A 191 13.68 -4.92 -10.77
CA ARG A 191 14.04 -6.25 -11.26
C ARG A 191 15.44 -6.61 -10.80
N VAL A 192 15.60 -7.78 -10.22
CA VAL A 192 16.88 -8.28 -9.72
C VAL A 192 17.15 -9.65 -10.34
N ASP A 193 18.31 -9.81 -10.96
CA ASP A 193 18.73 -11.05 -11.65
C ASP A 193 17.65 -11.59 -12.62
N GLY A 194 16.95 -10.68 -13.32
CA GLY A 194 15.90 -11.03 -14.25
C GLY A 194 14.53 -11.29 -13.62
N THR A 195 14.41 -11.25 -12.29
CA THR A 195 13.18 -11.48 -11.52
C THR A 195 12.52 -10.16 -11.14
N ASP A 196 11.26 -9.98 -11.49
CA ASP A 196 10.47 -8.83 -11.06
C ASP A 196 10.04 -9.03 -9.61
N VAL A 197 10.26 -8.02 -8.76
CA VAL A 197 9.91 -8.08 -7.33
C VAL A 197 9.02 -6.90 -6.89
N MET A 198 9.01 -5.81 -7.67
CA MET A 198 8.22 -4.62 -7.43
C MET A 198 7.62 -4.12 -8.74
N ALA A 199 6.36 -3.71 -8.72
CA ALA A 199 5.62 -3.30 -9.91
C ALA A 199 4.67 -2.14 -9.65
N LEU A 200 4.33 -1.41 -10.72
CA LEU A 200 3.30 -0.38 -10.75
C LEU A 200 2.39 -0.62 -11.96
N ALA A 201 1.08 -0.55 -11.75
CA ALA A 201 0.08 -0.53 -12.81
C ALA A 201 -0.71 0.77 -12.80
N ARG A 202 -0.97 1.33 -13.98
CA ARG A 202 -1.87 2.49 -14.16
C ARG A 202 -3.19 1.99 -14.74
N VAL A 203 -4.28 2.18 -14.02
CA VAL A 203 -5.59 1.65 -14.36
C VAL A 203 -6.65 2.74 -14.22
N GLY A 204 -7.22 3.17 -15.35
CA GLY A 204 -8.09 4.36 -15.35
C GLY A 204 -7.35 5.59 -14.83
N SER A 205 -7.87 6.21 -13.79
CA SER A 205 -7.23 7.33 -13.08
C SER A 205 -6.43 6.88 -11.85
N GLY A 206 -6.41 5.57 -11.56
CA GLY A 206 -5.78 5.00 -10.36
C GLY A 206 -4.39 4.43 -10.59
N LEU A 207 -3.78 4.04 -9.49
CA LEU A 207 -2.47 3.38 -9.46
C LEU A 207 -2.55 2.14 -8.57
N VAL A 208 -1.86 1.08 -8.98
CA VAL A 208 -1.68 -0.13 -8.19
C VAL A 208 -0.20 -0.41 -8.05
N PHE A 209 0.30 -0.34 -6.84
CA PHE A 209 1.67 -0.73 -6.50
C PHE A 209 1.65 -2.16 -5.95
N ALA A 210 2.63 -2.97 -6.30
CA ALA A 210 2.80 -4.32 -5.76
C ALA A 210 4.26 -4.61 -5.42
N LEU A 211 4.45 -5.30 -4.32
CA LEU A 211 5.74 -5.81 -3.85
C LEU A 211 5.52 -7.18 -3.21
N GLY A 212 6.42 -8.12 -3.47
CA GLY A 212 6.35 -9.48 -2.94
C GLY A 212 6.82 -9.65 -1.49
N ASP A 213 6.89 -8.59 -0.70
CA ASP A 213 7.38 -8.54 0.69
C ASP A 213 6.51 -7.53 1.47
N PRO A 214 6.12 -7.80 2.72
CA PRO A 214 5.41 -6.82 3.55
C PRO A 214 6.21 -5.54 3.82
N TRP A 215 7.51 -5.59 3.73
CA TRP A 215 8.54 -4.55 3.61
C TRP A 215 8.55 -3.48 4.72
N LEU A 216 7.40 -2.80 4.97
CA LEU A 216 7.38 -1.56 5.76
C LEU A 216 6.99 -1.78 7.23
N TYR A 217 7.06 -3.01 7.72
CA TYR A 217 6.84 -3.29 9.12
C TYR A 217 8.04 -2.91 10.01
N ASP A 218 7.82 -2.81 11.30
CA ASP A 218 8.70 -2.11 12.25
C ASP A 218 10.11 -2.69 12.35
N GLU A 219 10.30 -4.00 12.07
CA GLU A 219 11.62 -4.62 12.02
C GLU A 219 12.49 -4.08 10.87
N TYR A 220 11.87 -3.78 9.71
CA TYR A 220 12.63 -3.50 8.48
C TYR A 220 12.46 -2.10 7.92
N ILE A 221 11.45 -1.33 8.33
CA ILE A 221 11.20 0.00 7.76
C ILE A 221 12.41 0.95 7.85
N GLU A 222 13.25 0.80 8.88
CA GLU A 222 14.46 1.62 9.08
C GLU A 222 15.74 0.99 8.50
N ARG A 223 15.63 -0.15 7.79
CA ARG A 223 16.78 -0.78 7.16
C ARG A 223 17.07 -0.17 5.79
N GLY A 224 18.35 -0.11 5.43
CA GLY A 224 18.77 0.46 4.14
C GLY A 224 18.23 1.87 3.93
N ASP A 225 17.65 2.09 2.74
CA ASP A 225 16.98 3.35 2.39
C ASP A 225 15.46 3.24 2.43
N ASN A 226 14.88 2.24 3.11
CA ASN A 226 13.44 1.94 3.10
C ASN A 226 12.58 3.15 3.46
N VAL A 227 12.94 3.94 4.49
CA VAL A 227 12.19 5.15 4.86
C VAL A 227 12.11 6.14 3.71
N LYS A 228 13.23 6.38 2.99
CA LYS A 228 13.28 7.34 1.88
C LYS A 228 12.47 6.84 0.69
N ILE A 229 12.63 5.56 0.35
CA ILE A 229 11.90 4.94 -0.76
C ILE A 229 10.40 4.93 -0.45
N ALA A 230 9.99 4.59 0.78
CA ALA A 230 8.61 4.67 1.22
C ALA A 230 8.06 6.09 1.14
N THR A 231 8.83 7.10 1.59
CA THR A 231 8.44 8.51 1.46
C THR A 231 8.21 8.89 0.01
N ASN A 232 9.13 8.54 -0.89
CA ASN A 232 8.99 8.81 -2.33
C ASN A 232 7.77 8.10 -2.92
N LEU A 233 7.55 6.81 -2.56
CA LEU A 233 6.41 6.02 -3.00
C LEU A 233 5.08 6.65 -2.56
N PHE A 234 4.94 6.94 -1.28
CA PHE A 234 3.68 7.49 -0.77
C PHE A 234 3.46 8.94 -1.23
N THR A 235 4.51 9.73 -1.44
CA THR A 235 4.41 11.03 -2.11
C THR A 235 3.87 10.87 -3.54
N MET A 236 4.36 9.90 -4.30
CA MET A 236 3.86 9.59 -5.64
C MET A 236 2.40 9.11 -5.62
N LEU A 237 2.04 8.23 -4.66
CA LEU A 237 0.71 7.66 -4.58
C LEU A 237 -0.34 8.65 -4.06
N LEU A 238 0.00 9.51 -3.10
CA LEU A 238 -0.92 10.47 -2.46
C LEU A 238 -0.87 11.85 -3.13
N GLY A 239 0.18 12.16 -3.88
CA GLY A 239 0.28 13.37 -4.69
C GLY A 239 -0.82 13.44 -5.75
N ASP A 240 -1.20 14.66 -6.14
CA ASP A 240 -2.20 14.93 -7.19
C ASP A 240 -1.66 14.67 -8.60
#